data_8b236a3b1e139c65655e0f622008761d
#
_entry.id   8b236a3b1e139c65655e0f622008761d
#
_cell.length_a   1.000
_cell.length_b   1.000
_cell.length_c   1.000
_cell.angle_alpha   90.00
_cell.angle_beta   90.00
_cell.angle_gamma   90.00
#
_symmetry.space_group_name_H-M   'P 1'
#
loop_
_entity.id
_entity.type
_entity.pdbx_description
1 polymer ?
#
loop_
_entity_poly.entity_id
_entity_poly.type
_entity_poly.pdbx_seq_one_letter_code
_entity_poly.pdbx_strand_id
1 'polypeptide(L)'
;SVWQKTDVINLHSHNRKGQHKMKKYDYLIVGAGLFGAVFAHEATKKGKTCLVIDKRDHIGGNIYTEEVEGIQVHKYGAHIFHTSKKEIWDYVNQFTEFNHFVNSPIAVYKDELYNLPFNMNTFHQLWGVRTPAEAKAKIQEQISRMHITHPKNLEEQALALVGQDVYEKLVEGYTR
;
A
#
# COMPACT_ATOMS: atom_id res chain seq x y z
N SER A 1 23.35 10.92 6.97
CA SER A 1 21.99 10.48 6.63
C SER A 1 21.29 11.58 5.83
N VAL A 2 20.37 11.21 4.96
CA VAL A 2 19.58 12.13 4.10
C VAL A 2 18.86 13.20 4.94
N TRP A 3 18.46 12.85 6.15
CA TRP A 3 17.69 13.70 7.07
C TRP A 3 18.53 14.78 7.80
N GLN A 4 19.86 14.73 7.73
CA GLN A 4 20.70 15.75 8.38
C GLN A 4 20.63 17.14 7.71
N LYS A 5 20.18 17.23 6.46
CA LYS A 5 19.99 18.50 5.71
C LYS A 5 18.52 18.84 5.46
N THR A 6 17.60 18.04 5.99
CA THR A 6 16.14 18.20 5.82
C THR A 6 15.53 18.34 7.21
N ASP A 7 14.85 19.45 7.46
CA ASP A 7 14.07 19.60 8.69
C ASP A 7 12.69 18.95 8.47
N VAL A 8 12.34 17.97 9.31
CA VAL A 8 11.00 17.37 9.34
C VAL A 8 10.27 17.93 10.56
N ILE A 9 9.14 18.60 10.33
CA ILE A 9 8.30 19.16 11.38
C ILE A 9 6.96 18.43 11.41
N ASN A 10 6.65 17.86 12.57
CA ASN A 10 5.31 17.36 12.86
C ASN A 10 4.41 18.53 13.27
N LEU A 11 3.29 18.70 12.57
CA LEU A 11 2.35 19.79 12.80
C LEU A 11 1.62 19.72 14.15
N HIS A 12 1.66 18.58 14.83
CA HIS A 12 1.00 18.38 16.15
C HIS A 12 1.90 18.74 17.34
N SER A 13 3.20 19.00 17.14
CA SER A 13 4.18 19.22 18.22
C SER A 13 4.50 20.70 18.50
N HIS A 14 3.55 21.62 18.32
CA HIS A 14 3.83 23.04 18.52
C HIS A 14 3.64 23.50 19.96
N ASN A 15 4.73 23.54 20.72
CA ASN A 15 4.92 24.51 21.80
C ASN A 15 6.40 24.69 22.14
N ARG A 16 7.13 25.53 21.39
CA ARG A 16 8.43 26.05 21.86
C ARG A 16 8.52 27.54 21.56
N LYS A 17 8.38 28.33 22.61
CA LYS A 17 8.75 29.75 22.61
C LYS A 17 10.28 29.82 22.55
N GLY A 18 10.84 30.26 21.43
CA GLY A 18 12.24 30.61 21.27
C GLY A 18 12.36 31.53 20.05
N GLN A 19 13.21 32.58 20.13
CA GLN A 19 13.48 33.47 19.00
C GLN A 19 14.12 32.67 17.87
N HIS A 20 13.34 32.27 16.87
CA HIS A 20 13.84 31.59 15.68
C HIS A 20 14.23 32.61 14.61
N LYS A 21 15.54 32.69 14.33
CA LYS A 21 16.03 33.29 13.09
C LYS A 21 15.31 32.59 11.94
N MET A 22 14.59 33.32 11.11
CA MET A 22 13.83 32.74 9.98
C MET A 22 14.80 31.97 9.07
N LYS A 23 14.67 30.64 9.03
CA LYS A 23 15.42 29.78 8.14
C LYS A 23 14.74 29.80 6.76
N LYS A 24 15.49 30.12 5.71
CA LYS A 24 14.97 30.06 4.33
C LYS A 24 15.18 28.67 3.78
N TYR A 25 14.18 28.16 3.07
CA TYR A 25 14.23 26.89 2.36
C TYR A 25 13.94 27.10 0.89
N ASP A 26 14.56 26.30 0.03
CA ASP A 26 14.27 26.28 -1.41
C ASP A 26 12.94 25.63 -1.70
N TYR A 27 12.59 24.58 -0.93
CA TYR A 27 11.37 23.79 -1.11
C TYR A 27 10.64 23.54 0.21
N LEU A 28 9.30 23.66 0.15
CA LEU A 28 8.38 23.13 1.15
C LEU A 28 7.74 21.86 0.58
N ILE A 29 7.91 20.74 1.27
CA ILE A 29 7.38 19.44 0.87
C ILE A 29 6.30 19.04 1.86
N VAL A 30 5.09 18.84 1.38
CA VAL A 30 3.96 18.43 2.20
C VAL A 30 3.76 16.92 2.04
N GLY A 31 4.03 16.17 3.12
CA GLY A 31 4.00 14.73 3.17
C GLY A 31 5.40 14.09 3.23
N ALA A 32 5.67 13.35 4.31
CA ALA A 32 6.92 12.64 4.55
C ALA A 32 6.86 11.16 4.11
N GLY A 33 6.02 10.84 3.12
CA GLY A 33 5.97 9.54 2.47
C GLY A 33 7.10 9.36 1.45
N LEU A 34 7.10 8.24 0.71
CA LEU A 34 8.17 7.92 -0.26
C LEU A 34 8.39 9.03 -1.30
N PHE A 35 7.33 9.60 -1.84
CA PHE A 35 7.44 10.65 -2.85
C PHE A 35 8.19 11.88 -2.29
N GLY A 36 7.76 12.38 -1.13
CA GLY A 36 8.40 13.52 -0.47
C GLY A 36 9.85 13.23 -0.07
N ALA A 37 10.12 12.01 0.41
CA ALA A 37 11.46 11.57 0.77
C ALA A 37 12.42 11.53 -0.43
N VAL A 38 12.00 10.95 -1.55
CA VAL A 38 12.79 10.88 -2.78
C VAL A 38 13.03 12.28 -3.34
N PHE A 39 12.00 13.13 -3.39
CA PHE A 39 12.15 14.50 -3.85
C PHE A 39 13.16 15.27 -2.98
N ALA A 40 13.01 15.19 -1.64
CA ALA A 40 13.93 15.86 -0.72
C ALA A 40 15.38 15.36 -0.90
N HIS A 41 15.57 14.05 -1.06
CA HIS A 41 16.88 13.46 -1.29
C HIS A 41 17.53 13.98 -2.57
N GLU A 42 16.82 13.96 -3.70
CA GLU A 42 17.33 14.41 -4.98
C GLU A 42 17.56 15.94 -5.02
N ALA A 43 16.72 16.71 -4.35
CA ALA A 43 16.93 18.15 -4.21
C ALA A 43 18.18 18.47 -3.36
N THR A 44 18.37 17.75 -2.25
CA THR A 44 19.55 17.97 -1.39
C THR A 44 20.86 17.54 -2.05
N LYS A 45 20.85 16.51 -2.91
CA LYS A 45 22.00 16.18 -3.77
C LYS A 45 22.40 17.34 -4.68
N LYS A 46 21.43 18.15 -5.11
CA LYS A 46 21.65 19.34 -5.94
C LYS A 46 21.91 20.61 -5.11
N GLY A 47 22.23 20.48 -3.83
CA GLY A 47 22.55 21.57 -2.94
C GLY A 47 21.37 22.40 -2.44
N LYS A 48 20.14 21.94 -2.70
CA LYS A 48 18.91 22.61 -2.25
C LYS A 48 18.57 22.31 -0.80
N THR A 49 17.87 23.22 -0.14
CA THR A 49 17.37 23.07 1.22
C THR A 49 15.88 22.77 1.21
N CYS A 50 15.45 21.78 1.99
CA CYS A 50 14.06 21.34 2.04
C CYS A 50 13.51 21.43 3.46
N LEU A 51 12.25 21.88 3.57
CA LEU A 51 11.41 21.73 4.74
C LEU A 51 10.33 20.69 4.40
N VAL A 52 10.28 19.60 5.17
CA VAL A 52 9.25 18.58 5.02
C VAL A 52 8.29 18.69 6.19
N ILE A 53 7.00 18.74 5.90
CA ILE A 53 5.93 18.73 6.91
C ILE A 53 4.99 17.55 6.69
N ASP A 54 4.55 16.92 7.77
CA ASP A 54 3.56 15.85 7.71
C ASP A 54 2.52 16.02 8.82
N LYS A 55 1.32 15.51 8.59
CA LYS A 55 0.25 15.47 9.60
C LYS A 55 0.43 14.33 10.59
N ARG A 56 1.15 13.27 10.21
CA ARG A 56 1.43 12.09 11.06
C ARG A 56 2.61 12.37 11.97
N ASP A 57 2.66 11.67 13.09
CA ASP A 57 3.75 11.73 14.07
C ASP A 57 4.98 10.90 13.69
N HIS A 58 4.95 10.29 12.51
CA HIS A 58 6.02 9.46 11.94
C HIS A 58 6.27 9.81 10.47
N ILE A 59 7.46 9.48 9.99
CA ILE A 59 7.83 9.51 8.56
C ILE A 59 7.47 8.18 7.89
N GLY A 60 7.60 8.11 6.54
CA GLY A 60 7.36 6.89 5.76
C GLY A 60 5.98 6.84 5.12
N GLY A 61 5.02 7.66 5.58
CA GLY A 61 3.67 7.67 5.00
C GLY A 61 3.00 6.31 5.14
N ASN A 62 2.43 5.79 4.05
CA ASN A 62 1.72 4.51 4.07
C ASN A 62 2.61 3.27 4.17
N ILE A 63 3.92 3.39 3.91
CA ILE A 63 4.86 2.28 4.09
C ILE A 63 5.39 2.16 5.52
N TYR A 64 4.90 3.00 6.43
CA TYR A 64 5.35 2.96 7.82
C TYR A 64 5.03 1.62 8.47
N THR A 65 6.07 1.03 9.05
CA THR A 65 6.02 -0.23 9.77
C THR A 65 6.54 -0.01 11.18
N GLU A 66 5.86 -0.55 12.16
CA GLU A 66 6.28 -0.53 13.56
C GLU A 66 6.46 -1.94 14.08
N GLU A 67 7.39 -2.11 15.01
CA GLU A 67 7.57 -3.38 15.68
C GLU A 67 6.68 -3.42 16.93
N VAL A 68 5.81 -4.44 17.00
CA VAL A 68 4.95 -4.71 18.14
C VAL A 68 5.18 -6.15 18.61
N GLU A 69 5.67 -6.33 19.80
CA GLU A 69 5.97 -7.65 20.40
C GLU A 69 6.85 -8.54 19.50
N GLY A 70 7.84 -7.94 18.82
CA GLY A 70 8.75 -8.64 17.90
C GLY A 70 8.17 -8.91 16.51
N ILE A 71 6.98 -8.40 16.21
CA ILE A 71 6.31 -8.56 14.90
C ILE A 71 6.34 -7.23 14.16
N GLN A 72 6.73 -7.29 12.88
CA GLN A 72 6.71 -6.12 11.99
C GLN A 72 5.28 -5.86 11.49
N VAL A 73 4.65 -4.82 12.02
CA VAL A 73 3.27 -4.45 11.71
C VAL A 73 3.24 -3.34 10.67
N HIS A 74 2.70 -3.62 9.51
CA HIS A 74 2.41 -2.63 8.46
C HIS A 74 1.14 -1.86 8.84
N LYS A 75 1.30 -0.68 9.42
CA LYS A 75 0.20 0.08 10.04
C LYS A 75 -0.92 0.49 9.07
N TYR A 76 -0.60 0.65 7.79
CA TYR A 76 -1.54 1.12 6.75
C TYR A 76 -1.78 0.08 5.65
N GLY A 77 -1.67 -1.18 5.99
CA GLY A 77 -1.77 -2.30 5.06
C GLY A 77 -0.41 -2.76 4.53
N ALA A 78 -0.39 -3.96 3.98
CA ALA A 78 0.84 -4.56 3.48
C ALA A 78 1.40 -3.79 2.28
N HIS A 79 2.64 -3.32 2.41
CA HIS A 79 3.37 -2.63 1.35
C HIS A 79 4.66 -3.38 1.07
N ILE A 80 4.63 -4.23 0.05
CA ILE A 80 5.81 -4.90 -0.47
C ILE A 80 6.35 -4.15 -1.68
N PHE A 81 7.67 -4.04 -1.77
CA PHE A 81 8.31 -3.43 -2.92
C PHE A 81 8.54 -4.46 -4.03
N HIS A 82 8.15 -4.12 -5.24
CA HIS A 82 8.47 -4.87 -6.44
C HIS A 82 8.66 -3.93 -7.63
N THR A 83 9.55 -4.27 -8.55
CA THR A 83 9.76 -3.52 -9.79
C THR A 83 10.39 -4.41 -10.85
N SER A 84 10.04 -4.18 -12.12
CA SER A 84 10.72 -4.75 -13.27
C SER A 84 11.83 -3.83 -13.83
N LYS A 85 11.95 -2.61 -13.27
CA LYS A 85 12.93 -1.62 -13.73
C LYS A 85 14.20 -1.68 -12.89
N LYS A 86 15.28 -2.11 -13.51
CA LYS A 86 16.60 -2.24 -12.84
C LYS A 86 17.08 -0.91 -12.23
N GLU A 87 16.86 0.20 -12.90
CA GLU A 87 17.25 1.53 -12.40
C GLU A 87 16.58 1.89 -11.07
N ILE A 88 15.30 1.52 -10.89
CA ILE A 88 14.56 1.73 -9.64
C ILE A 88 15.08 0.78 -8.57
N TRP A 89 15.32 -0.47 -8.92
CA TRP A 89 15.90 -1.46 -8.02
C TRP A 89 17.26 -0.99 -7.49
N ASP A 90 18.16 -0.57 -8.37
CA ASP A 90 19.48 -0.07 -8.01
C ASP A 90 19.38 1.20 -7.14
N TYR A 91 18.39 2.06 -7.40
CA TYR A 91 18.18 3.26 -6.61
C TYR A 91 17.75 2.95 -5.17
N VAL A 92 16.76 2.08 -4.97
CA VAL A 92 16.25 1.77 -3.63
C VAL A 92 17.24 0.95 -2.79
N ASN A 93 18.06 0.11 -3.41
CA ASN A 93 19.12 -0.67 -2.75
C ASN A 93 20.27 0.21 -2.22
N GLN A 94 20.33 1.50 -2.56
CA GLN A 94 21.26 2.44 -1.93
C GLN A 94 20.86 2.77 -0.47
N PHE A 95 19.64 2.47 -0.07
CA PHE A 95 19.07 2.85 1.22
C PHE A 95 18.80 1.68 2.15
N THR A 96 18.56 0.49 1.60
CA THR A 96 18.17 -0.70 2.37
C THR A 96 18.48 -1.98 1.60
N GLU A 97 18.55 -3.09 2.32
CA GLU A 97 18.53 -4.44 1.76
C GLU A 97 17.12 -5.02 1.79
N PHE A 98 16.78 -5.82 0.79
CA PHE A 98 15.51 -6.52 0.69
C PHE A 98 15.69 -8.01 0.98
N ASN A 99 14.77 -8.60 1.74
CA ASN A 99 14.88 -9.94 2.31
C ASN A 99 14.22 -11.05 1.47
N HIS A 100 14.00 -10.87 0.18
CA HIS A 100 13.34 -11.87 -0.71
C HIS A 100 12.01 -12.41 -0.15
N PHE A 101 11.23 -11.54 0.50
CA PHE A 101 9.97 -11.91 1.10
C PHE A 101 9.00 -12.46 0.05
N VAL A 102 8.48 -13.68 0.29
CA VAL A 102 7.44 -14.28 -0.54
C VAL A 102 6.08 -13.88 0.02
N ASN A 103 5.38 -13.02 -0.70
CA ASN A 103 4.06 -12.55 -0.30
C ASN A 103 3.00 -13.63 -0.56
N SER A 104 2.48 -14.22 0.49
CA SER A 104 1.38 -15.19 0.47
C SER A 104 0.27 -14.77 1.42
N PRO A 105 -0.49 -13.72 1.10
CA PRO A 105 -1.54 -13.23 1.98
C PRO A 105 -2.68 -14.23 2.10
N ILE A 106 -3.30 -14.23 3.27
CA ILE A 106 -4.51 -14.98 3.56
C ILE A 106 -5.60 -13.99 3.95
N ALA A 107 -6.73 -14.04 3.25
CA ALA A 107 -7.92 -13.30 3.64
C ALA A 107 -8.71 -14.10 4.67
N VAL A 108 -9.20 -13.40 5.68
CA VAL A 108 -10.11 -13.94 6.70
C VAL A 108 -11.47 -13.30 6.48
N TYR A 109 -12.50 -14.12 6.23
CA TYR A 109 -13.87 -13.68 6.15
C TYR A 109 -14.71 -14.49 7.15
N LYS A 110 -15.14 -13.83 8.24
CA LYS A 110 -15.75 -14.53 9.39
C LYS A 110 -14.80 -15.63 9.88
N ASP A 111 -15.22 -16.88 9.85
CA ASP A 111 -14.42 -18.04 10.26
C ASP A 111 -13.78 -18.80 9.07
N GLU A 112 -13.82 -18.22 7.86
CA GLU A 112 -13.30 -18.83 6.63
C GLU A 112 -11.95 -18.21 6.25
N LEU A 113 -11.02 -19.03 5.73
CA LEU A 113 -9.69 -18.61 5.28
C LEU A 113 -9.55 -18.80 3.77
N TYR A 114 -8.99 -17.78 3.08
CA TYR A 114 -8.83 -17.80 1.63
C TYR A 114 -7.43 -17.38 1.22
N ASN A 115 -6.82 -18.12 0.29
CA ASN A 115 -5.53 -17.74 -0.30
C ASN A 115 -5.69 -16.54 -1.23
N LEU A 116 -4.73 -15.61 -1.19
CA LEU A 116 -4.62 -14.48 -2.10
C LEU A 116 -3.21 -14.43 -2.73
N PRO A 117 -3.06 -13.84 -3.94
CA PRO A 117 -4.14 -13.43 -4.85
C PRO A 117 -5.02 -14.60 -5.27
N PHE A 118 -6.18 -14.34 -5.86
CA PHE A 118 -7.11 -15.38 -6.31
C PHE A 118 -6.43 -16.42 -7.17
N ASN A 119 -6.53 -17.67 -6.77
CA ASN A 119 -5.92 -18.81 -7.45
C ASN A 119 -6.82 -20.05 -7.27
N MET A 120 -6.40 -21.21 -7.79
CA MET A 120 -7.22 -22.43 -7.69
C MET A 120 -7.49 -22.87 -6.25
N ASN A 121 -6.59 -22.60 -5.29
CA ASN A 121 -6.86 -22.87 -3.89
C ASN A 121 -8.01 -21.99 -3.38
N THR A 122 -8.02 -20.70 -3.73
CA THR A 122 -9.11 -19.77 -3.40
C THR A 122 -10.45 -20.29 -3.92
N PHE A 123 -10.50 -20.69 -5.18
CA PHE A 123 -11.74 -21.18 -5.82
C PHE A 123 -12.15 -22.55 -5.28
N HIS A 124 -11.20 -23.40 -4.92
CA HIS A 124 -11.50 -24.66 -4.22
C HIS A 124 -12.10 -24.38 -2.83
N GLN A 125 -11.53 -23.44 -2.08
CA GLN A 125 -12.04 -23.04 -0.76
C GLN A 125 -13.44 -22.43 -0.85
N LEU A 126 -13.72 -21.63 -1.89
CA LEU A 126 -15.04 -21.01 -2.10
C LEU A 126 -16.12 -22.03 -2.53
N TRP A 127 -15.77 -22.92 -3.47
CA TRP A 127 -16.78 -23.69 -4.21
C TRP A 127 -16.48 -25.19 -4.34
N GLY A 128 -15.36 -25.68 -3.80
CA GLY A 128 -14.95 -27.08 -3.95
C GLY A 128 -14.52 -27.49 -5.35
N VAL A 129 -14.37 -26.54 -6.27
CA VAL A 129 -13.96 -26.80 -7.67
C VAL A 129 -12.50 -27.25 -7.74
N ARG A 130 -12.18 -28.09 -8.72
CA ARG A 130 -10.85 -28.71 -8.86
C ARG A 130 -10.11 -28.29 -10.13
N THR A 131 -10.81 -27.73 -11.09
CA THR A 131 -10.23 -27.35 -12.38
C THR A 131 -10.51 -25.88 -12.72
N PRO A 132 -9.65 -25.24 -13.52
CA PRO A 132 -9.89 -23.87 -14.00
C PRO A 132 -11.19 -23.73 -14.79
N ALA A 133 -11.61 -24.78 -15.51
CA ALA A 133 -12.85 -24.78 -16.27
C ALA A 133 -14.08 -24.69 -15.33
N GLU A 134 -14.09 -25.47 -14.25
CA GLU A 134 -15.16 -25.41 -13.24
C GLU A 134 -15.20 -24.05 -12.53
N ALA A 135 -14.02 -23.49 -12.17
CA ALA A 135 -13.94 -22.16 -11.57
C ALA A 135 -14.48 -21.07 -12.50
N LYS A 136 -14.11 -21.09 -13.78
CA LYS A 136 -14.65 -20.17 -14.80
C LYS A 136 -16.15 -20.32 -14.96
N ALA A 137 -16.67 -21.55 -14.98
CA ALA A 137 -18.12 -21.80 -15.09
C ALA A 137 -18.87 -21.20 -13.88
N LYS A 138 -18.34 -21.35 -12.67
CA LYS A 138 -18.91 -20.75 -11.45
C LYS A 138 -18.93 -19.21 -11.50
N ILE A 139 -17.83 -18.59 -11.89
CA ILE A 139 -17.75 -17.13 -12.07
C ILE A 139 -18.77 -16.69 -13.11
N GLN A 140 -18.82 -17.35 -14.26
CA GLN A 140 -19.72 -17.00 -15.36
C GLN A 140 -21.20 -17.17 -14.97
N GLU A 141 -21.53 -18.22 -14.22
CA GLU A 141 -22.87 -18.45 -13.67
C GLU A 141 -23.31 -17.25 -12.81
N GLN A 142 -22.44 -16.78 -11.89
CA GLN A 142 -22.76 -15.66 -11.02
C GLN A 142 -22.86 -14.33 -11.78
N ILE A 143 -21.92 -14.05 -12.68
CA ILE A 143 -21.94 -12.85 -13.52
C ILE A 143 -23.23 -12.77 -14.34
N SER A 144 -23.65 -13.89 -14.92
CA SER A 144 -24.87 -13.96 -15.75
C SER A 144 -26.15 -13.62 -14.95
N ARG A 145 -26.17 -13.92 -13.66
CA ARG A 145 -27.29 -13.57 -12.76
C ARG A 145 -27.36 -12.09 -12.42
N MET A 146 -26.22 -11.37 -12.46
CA MET A 146 -26.15 -9.95 -12.09
C MET A 146 -26.73 -9.02 -13.15
N HIS A 147 -26.79 -9.43 -14.43
CA HIS A 147 -27.26 -8.63 -15.57
C HIS A 147 -26.59 -7.24 -15.70
N ILE A 148 -25.35 -7.10 -15.21
CA ILE A 148 -24.58 -5.84 -15.27
C ILE A 148 -23.89 -5.77 -16.63
N THR A 149 -24.38 -4.93 -17.53
CA THR A 149 -23.79 -4.73 -18.86
C THR A 149 -22.88 -3.50 -18.93
N HIS A 150 -23.18 -2.48 -18.13
CA HIS A 150 -22.43 -1.22 -18.07
C HIS A 150 -22.22 -0.80 -16.60
N PRO A 151 -21.14 -1.28 -15.96
CA PRO A 151 -20.85 -0.94 -14.57
C PRO A 151 -20.70 0.58 -14.36
N LYS A 152 -21.36 1.12 -13.33
CA LYS A 152 -21.36 2.56 -13.03
C LYS A 152 -20.42 2.94 -11.89
N ASN A 153 -19.98 1.97 -11.13
CA ASN A 153 -19.12 2.16 -9.95
C ASN A 153 -18.21 0.93 -9.76
N LEU A 154 -17.32 1.02 -8.76
CA LEU A 154 -16.35 -0.04 -8.47
C LEU A 154 -17.02 -1.37 -8.06
N GLU A 155 -18.09 -1.31 -7.29
CA GLU A 155 -18.86 -2.48 -6.87
C GLU A 155 -19.43 -3.24 -8.07
N GLU A 156 -20.19 -2.54 -8.93
CA GLU A 156 -20.74 -3.13 -10.14
C GLU A 156 -19.65 -3.68 -11.08
N GLN A 157 -18.52 -2.98 -11.17
CA GLN A 157 -17.37 -3.44 -11.94
C GLN A 157 -16.79 -4.74 -11.36
N ALA A 158 -16.63 -4.82 -10.06
CA ALA A 158 -16.11 -6.03 -9.40
C ALA A 158 -17.09 -7.20 -9.56
N LEU A 159 -18.40 -6.99 -9.29
CA LEU A 159 -19.45 -8.00 -9.48
C LEU A 159 -19.48 -8.53 -10.91
N ALA A 160 -19.32 -7.65 -11.91
CA ALA A 160 -19.30 -8.02 -13.32
C ALA A 160 -18.04 -8.80 -13.73
N LEU A 161 -16.95 -8.73 -12.95
CA LEU A 161 -15.69 -9.42 -13.25
C LEU A 161 -15.52 -10.73 -12.49
N VAL A 162 -15.87 -10.76 -11.21
CA VAL A 162 -15.53 -11.88 -10.32
C VAL A 162 -16.74 -12.59 -9.71
N GLY A 163 -17.95 -12.05 -9.89
CA GLY A 163 -19.18 -12.59 -9.32
C GLY A 163 -19.39 -12.25 -7.85
N GLN A 164 -20.56 -12.64 -7.33
CA GLN A 164 -21.03 -12.29 -5.99
C GLN A 164 -20.12 -12.80 -4.86
N ASP A 165 -19.82 -14.10 -4.86
CA ASP A 165 -19.13 -14.74 -3.73
C ASP A 165 -17.72 -14.18 -3.52
N VAL A 166 -16.98 -13.97 -4.60
CA VAL A 166 -15.63 -13.37 -4.56
C VAL A 166 -15.72 -11.91 -4.13
N TYR A 167 -16.69 -11.16 -4.64
CA TYR A 167 -16.90 -9.78 -4.26
C TYR A 167 -17.17 -9.65 -2.76
N GLU A 168 -18.20 -10.32 -2.24
CA GLU A 168 -18.62 -10.20 -0.84
C GLU A 168 -17.54 -10.67 0.14
N LYS A 169 -16.88 -11.78 -0.16
CA LYS A 169 -15.94 -12.38 0.78
C LYS A 169 -14.54 -11.80 0.73
N LEU A 170 -14.08 -11.33 -0.44
CA LEU A 170 -12.68 -11.04 -0.68
C LEU A 170 -12.39 -9.61 -1.17
N VAL A 171 -13.42 -8.86 -1.60
CA VAL A 171 -13.25 -7.50 -2.15
C VAL A 171 -13.94 -6.46 -1.29
N GLU A 172 -15.21 -6.66 -0.95
CA GLU A 172 -16.05 -5.65 -0.29
C GLU A 172 -15.44 -5.17 1.03
N GLY A 173 -15.03 -6.08 1.91
CA GLY A 173 -14.47 -5.74 3.22
C GLY A 173 -13.15 -4.99 3.17
N TYR A 174 -12.39 -5.15 2.09
CA TYR A 174 -11.12 -4.45 1.88
C TYR A 174 -11.30 -3.05 1.29
N THR A 175 -12.40 -2.82 0.54
CA THR A 175 -12.63 -1.57 -0.20
C THR A 175 -13.52 -0.57 0.55
N ARG A 176 -14.19 -0.97 1.62
CA ARG A 176 -14.95 -0.12 2.54
C ARG A 176 -14.04 0.55 3.57
#